data_3c490ca19608b4b4e2ffd8d548f5806f
#
_entry.id   3c490ca19608b4b4e2ffd8d548f5806f
#
_cell.length_a   1.000
_cell.length_b   1.000
_cell.length_c   1.000
_cell.angle_alpha   90.00
_cell.angle_beta   90.00
_cell.angle_gamma   90.00
#
_symmetry.space_group_name_H-M   'P 1'
#
loop_
_entity.id
_entity.type
_entity.pdbx_description
1 polymer ?
#
loop_
_entity_poly.entity_id
_entity_poly.type
_entity_poly.pdbx_seq_one_letter_code
_entity_poly.pdbx_strand_id
1 'polypeptide(L)'
;MMIKIGDRVWLEPLDGSTRQYRSKALTIADGAIHISYPVDEQSGKTVYLLNGMQFKVSFVGQDGGLYMFDTEVKGKVRDPLPMVVLAYPGDEYVIRIQRRRYVRVKANVDAAVHPLDGGFAPFVTMTVDMSAGGAALLIPPAYASLLHPGMAVELWLVLTMRSGEYYYMKTKATIVRMAIDERGIAKMSVEFTDLHPQERARLIRYSFERQLDEKKRENEENK
;
A
#
# COMPACT_ATOMS: atom_id res chain seq x y z
N MET A 1 4.83 10.89 20.61
CA MET A 1 5.61 10.09 19.63
C MET A 1 4.64 9.51 18.60
N MET A 2 4.92 9.73 17.33
CA MET A 2 4.01 9.34 16.21
C MET A 2 4.06 7.85 15.88
N ILE A 3 5.19 7.19 16.12
CA ILE A 3 5.37 5.74 15.97
C ILE A 3 4.99 5.03 17.27
N LYS A 4 4.40 3.83 17.17
CA LYS A 4 3.98 3.01 18.31
C LYS A 4 4.60 1.62 18.31
N ILE A 5 4.65 1.00 19.47
CA ILE A 5 5.01 -0.41 19.62
C ILE A 5 4.05 -1.25 18.78
N GLY A 6 4.62 -2.14 17.96
CA GLY A 6 3.87 -2.97 17.03
C GLY A 6 3.79 -2.45 15.61
N ASP A 7 4.11 -1.18 15.37
CA ASP A 7 4.11 -0.61 14.02
C ASP A 7 5.14 -1.29 13.13
N ARG A 8 4.74 -1.54 11.89
CA ARG A 8 5.66 -1.96 10.84
C ARG A 8 6.50 -0.79 10.39
N VAL A 9 7.80 -1.00 10.28
CA VAL A 9 8.75 -0.01 9.81
C VAL A 9 9.49 -0.55 8.59
N TRP A 10 9.73 0.32 7.62
CA TRP A 10 10.57 0.05 6.47
C TRP A 10 11.82 0.90 6.56
N LEU A 11 12.97 0.29 6.28
CA LEU A 11 14.27 0.95 6.30
C LEU A 11 14.85 0.94 4.90
N GLU A 12 15.21 2.12 4.41
CA GLU A 12 15.93 2.33 3.15
C GLU A 12 17.32 2.87 3.49
N PRO A 13 18.41 2.18 3.10
CA PRO A 13 19.76 2.69 3.33
C PRO A 13 19.99 4.05 2.67
N LEU A 14 20.71 4.94 3.32
CA LEU A 14 21.09 6.24 2.76
C LEU A 14 22.38 6.17 1.89
N ASP A 15 22.90 4.98 1.64
CA ASP A 15 24.10 4.73 0.81
C ASP A 15 23.82 4.72 -0.70
N GLY A 16 22.58 5.02 -1.12
CA GLY A 16 22.14 5.02 -2.52
C GLY A 16 21.73 3.64 -3.03
N SER A 17 21.74 2.60 -2.22
CA SER A 17 21.22 1.29 -2.61
C SER A 17 19.69 1.31 -2.71
N THR A 18 19.14 0.48 -3.61
CA THR A 18 17.68 0.34 -3.80
C THR A 18 17.06 -0.73 -2.90
N ARG A 19 17.79 -1.19 -1.88
CA ARG A 19 17.31 -2.23 -0.95
C ARG A 19 16.30 -1.66 0.02
N GLN A 20 15.28 -2.45 0.32
CA GLN A 20 14.31 -2.15 1.36
C GLN A 20 14.28 -3.28 2.38
N TYR A 21 14.28 -2.90 3.65
CA TYR A 21 14.21 -3.83 4.76
C TYR A 21 12.94 -3.59 5.54
N ARG A 22 12.28 -4.66 5.96
CA ARG A 22 11.08 -4.63 6.78
C ARG A 22 11.40 -5.06 8.20
N SER A 23 10.86 -4.33 9.17
CA SER A 23 10.97 -4.63 10.59
C SER A 23 9.70 -4.24 11.35
N LYS A 24 9.72 -4.37 12.66
CA LYS A 24 8.63 -4.01 13.58
C LYS A 24 9.21 -3.27 14.79
N ALA A 25 8.58 -2.17 15.19
CA ALA A 25 8.92 -1.46 16.42
C ALA A 25 8.51 -2.31 17.62
N LEU A 26 9.47 -2.62 18.51
CA LEU A 26 9.26 -3.49 19.66
C LEU A 26 9.24 -2.71 20.98
N THR A 27 10.09 -1.70 21.07
CA THR A 27 10.19 -0.83 22.26
C THR A 27 10.57 0.58 21.82
N ILE A 28 10.12 1.54 22.58
CA ILE A 28 10.41 2.96 22.37
C ILE A 28 10.80 3.54 23.72
N ALA A 29 12.05 3.92 23.88
CA ALA A 29 12.59 4.46 25.12
C ALA A 29 13.80 5.37 24.85
N ASP A 30 14.02 6.35 25.70
CA ASP A 30 15.25 7.17 25.79
C ASP A 30 15.70 7.80 24.45
N GLY A 31 14.74 8.29 23.65
CA GLY A 31 15.06 8.86 22.33
C GLY A 31 15.54 7.83 21.32
N ALA A 32 15.16 6.57 21.50
CA ALA A 32 15.47 5.47 20.57
C ALA A 32 14.26 4.61 20.27
N ILE A 33 14.30 3.95 19.11
CA ILE A 33 13.33 2.93 18.70
C ILE A 33 14.08 1.61 18.61
N HIS A 34 13.63 0.62 19.36
CA HIS A 34 14.13 -0.74 19.24
C HIS A 34 13.26 -1.50 18.26
N ILE A 35 13.88 -2.05 17.24
CA ILE A 35 13.19 -2.81 16.20
C ILE A 35 13.62 -4.26 16.18
N SER A 36 12.77 -5.16 15.69
CA SER A 36 13.19 -6.54 15.38
C SER A 36 14.32 -6.52 14.34
N TYR A 37 15.09 -7.60 14.24
CA TYR A 37 16.06 -7.69 13.15
C TYR A 37 15.35 -7.53 11.81
N PRO A 38 15.81 -6.59 10.96
CA PRO A 38 15.20 -6.34 9.67
C PRO A 38 15.30 -7.53 8.73
N VAL A 39 14.31 -7.67 7.88
CA VAL A 39 14.26 -8.68 6.83
C VAL A 39 14.28 -7.96 5.47
N ASP A 40 15.17 -8.37 4.60
CA ASP A 40 15.25 -7.87 3.23
C ASP A 40 14.00 -8.28 2.45
N GLU A 41 13.30 -7.33 1.85
CA GLU A 41 12.02 -7.59 1.18
C GLU A 41 12.14 -8.42 -0.09
N GLN A 42 13.29 -8.40 -0.75
CA GLN A 42 13.52 -9.16 -1.98
C GLN A 42 13.92 -10.61 -1.68
N SER A 43 14.86 -10.80 -0.76
CA SER A 43 15.40 -12.14 -0.47
C SER A 43 14.69 -12.86 0.67
N GLY A 44 13.91 -12.15 1.49
CA GLY A 44 13.27 -12.69 2.70
C GLY A 44 14.27 -13.04 3.83
N LYS A 45 15.55 -12.69 3.68
CA LYS A 45 16.60 -13.02 4.65
C LYS A 45 16.74 -11.93 5.72
N THR A 46 17.04 -12.36 6.94
CA THR A 46 17.39 -11.45 8.04
C THR A 46 18.68 -10.69 7.72
N VAL A 47 18.67 -9.39 7.98
CA VAL A 47 19.82 -8.50 7.74
C VAL A 47 20.42 -8.06 9.07
N TYR A 48 21.76 -8.14 9.16
CA TYR A 48 22.50 -7.67 10.31
C TYR A 48 23.03 -6.27 10.04
N LEU A 49 22.48 -5.29 10.75
CA LEU A 49 22.90 -3.90 10.65
C LEU A 49 24.14 -3.65 11.52
N LEU A 50 25.04 -2.78 11.07
CA LEU A 50 26.20 -2.33 11.83
C LEU A 50 25.91 -0.97 12.47
N ASN A 51 26.55 -0.69 13.62
CA ASN A 51 26.49 0.61 14.25
C ASN A 51 27.01 1.69 13.30
N GLY A 52 26.36 2.84 13.31
CA GLY A 52 26.67 3.96 12.43
C GLY A 52 26.02 3.90 11.03
N MET A 53 25.43 2.77 10.65
CA MET A 53 24.65 2.73 9.39
C MET A 53 23.46 3.66 9.46
N GLN A 54 23.25 4.42 8.37
CA GLN A 54 22.18 5.41 8.27
C GLN A 54 21.05 4.90 7.39
N PHE A 55 19.82 5.18 7.82
CA PHE A 55 18.61 4.74 7.15
C PHE A 55 17.55 5.84 7.14
N LYS A 56 16.77 5.84 6.10
CA LYS A 56 15.46 6.46 6.07
C LYS A 56 14.43 5.44 6.55
N VAL A 57 13.79 5.73 7.69
CA VAL A 57 12.71 4.90 8.22
C VAL A 57 11.37 5.46 7.79
N SER A 58 10.49 4.60 7.30
CA SER A 58 9.10 4.96 7.03
C SER A 58 8.14 4.03 7.79
N PHE A 59 6.99 4.57 8.20
CA PHE A 59 5.93 3.85 8.90
C PHE A 59 4.56 4.47 8.60
N VAL A 60 3.49 3.71 8.83
CA VAL A 60 2.12 4.20 8.70
C VAL A 60 1.63 4.61 10.08
N GLY A 61 1.28 5.88 10.23
CA GLY A 61 0.73 6.41 11.47
C GLY A 61 -0.73 5.98 11.68
N GLN A 62 -1.29 6.29 12.85
CA GLN A 62 -2.67 5.93 13.22
C GLN A 62 -3.74 6.57 12.35
N ASP A 63 -3.43 7.73 11.76
CA ASP A 63 -4.27 8.42 10.79
C ASP A 63 -4.20 7.79 9.38
N GLY A 64 -3.48 6.67 9.22
CA GLY A 64 -3.22 6.02 7.93
C GLY A 64 -2.25 6.79 7.02
N GLY A 65 -1.68 7.91 7.50
CA GLY A 65 -0.65 8.67 6.81
C GLY A 65 0.69 7.94 6.81
N LEU A 66 1.48 8.14 5.76
CA LEU A 66 2.85 7.67 5.71
C LEU A 66 3.76 8.74 6.32
N TYR A 67 4.61 8.32 7.23
CA TYR A 67 5.59 9.16 7.90
C TYR A 67 6.99 8.64 7.66
N MET A 68 7.98 9.54 7.67
CA MET A 68 9.38 9.16 7.54
C MET A 68 10.29 10.06 8.38
N PHE A 69 11.45 9.52 8.75
CA PHE A 69 12.55 10.23 9.37
C PHE A 69 13.87 9.55 9.05
N ASP A 70 14.95 10.28 9.13
CA ASP A 70 16.29 9.74 8.99
C ASP A 70 16.81 9.29 10.36
N THR A 71 17.56 8.19 10.38
CA THR A 71 18.07 7.56 11.61
C THR A 71 19.44 6.93 11.39
N GLU A 72 20.07 6.62 12.50
CA GLU A 72 21.33 5.88 12.59
C GLU A 72 21.20 4.69 13.52
N VAL A 73 21.83 3.58 13.20
CA VAL A 73 21.94 2.41 14.08
C VAL A 73 22.88 2.74 15.24
N LYS A 74 22.36 2.76 16.45
CA LYS A 74 23.11 3.04 17.68
C LYS A 74 23.67 1.79 18.34
N GLY A 75 23.06 0.63 18.13
CA GLY A 75 23.51 -0.59 18.77
C GLY A 75 22.56 -1.77 18.58
N LYS A 76 22.82 -2.79 19.37
CA LYS A 76 22.03 -4.01 19.48
C LYS A 76 21.82 -4.35 20.95
N VAL A 77 20.62 -4.80 21.29
CA VAL A 77 20.26 -5.20 22.65
C VAL A 77 19.70 -6.62 22.60
N ARG A 78 19.88 -7.39 23.67
CA ARG A 78 19.39 -8.78 23.81
C ARG A 78 18.58 -8.97 25.10
N ASP A 79 17.64 -8.09 25.35
CA ASP A 79 16.83 -8.21 26.56
C ASP A 79 15.39 -7.74 26.28
N PRO A 80 14.39 -8.61 26.34
CA PRO A 80 14.44 -10.10 26.36
C PRO A 80 14.70 -10.72 24.98
N LEU A 81 14.53 -9.95 23.90
CA LEU A 81 14.68 -10.40 22.51
C LEU A 81 15.84 -9.66 21.83
N PRO A 82 16.48 -10.27 20.84
CA PRO A 82 17.47 -9.56 20.04
C PRO A 82 16.82 -8.43 19.25
N MET A 83 17.28 -7.19 19.47
CA MET A 83 16.76 -5.97 18.86
C MET A 83 17.88 -5.10 18.30
N VAL A 84 17.57 -4.32 17.29
CA VAL A 84 18.42 -3.24 16.76
C VAL A 84 17.91 -1.92 17.32
N VAL A 85 18.82 -1.09 17.82
CA VAL A 85 18.51 0.22 18.38
C VAL A 85 18.75 1.28 17.32
N LEU A 86 17.71 2.03 16.98
CA LEU A 86 17.75 3.17 16.07
C LEU A 86 17.58 4.47 16.85
N ALA A 87 18.34 5.50 16.49
CA ALA A 87 18.12 6.84 17.02
C ALA A 87 16.74 7.36 16.60
N TYR A 88 15.99 7.97 17.52
CA TYR A 88 14.76 8.69 17.17
C TYR A 88 15.03 10.20 17.24
N PRO A 89 14.87 10.93 16.14
CA PRO A 89 15.24 12.34 16.10
C PRO A 89 14.27 13.28 16.83
N GLY A 90 13.08 12.78 17.21
CA GLY A 90 11.98 13.57 17.77
C GLY A 90 10.85 13.75 16.77
N ASP A 91 9.62 13.99 17.29
CA ASP A 91 8.41 14.11 16.46
C ASP A 91 8.49 15.29 15.48
N GLU A 92 9.24 16.33 15.81
CA GLU A 92 9.46 17.54 15.00
C GLU A 92 10.27 17.26 13.72
N TYR A 93 11.05 16.19 13.69
CA TYR A 93 11.81 15.75 12.49
C TYR A 93 11.11 14.65 11.71
N VAL A 94 9.91 14.22 12.15
CA VAL A 94 9.11 13.23 11.42
C VAL A 94 8.28 13.93 10.36
N ILE A 95 8.52 13.57 9.10
CA ILE A 95 7.88 14.20 7.95
C ILE A 95 6.73 13.33 7.49
N ARG A 96 5.54 13.92 7.33
CA ARG A 96 4.39 13.27 6.69
C ARG A 96 4.54 13.30 5.19
N ILE A 97 4.47 12.13 4.55
CA ILE A 97 4.61 11.97 3.11
C ILE A 97 3.25 11.71 2.47
N GLN A 98 2.86 12.58 1.55
CA GLN A 98 1.69 12.35 0.71
C GLN A 98 2.14 11.83 -0.66
N ARG A 99 2.21 10.49 -0.81
CA ARG A 99 2.58 9.83 -2.08
C ARG A 99 1.40 9.61 -3.02
N ARG A 100 0.17 9.65 -2.50
CA ARG A 100 -1.02 9.37 -3.30
C ARG A 100 -1.59 10.64 -3.90
N ARG A 101 -1.66 10.69 -5.21
CA ARG A 101 -2.29 11.78 -5.94
C ARG A 101 -3.82 11.78 -5.80
N TYR A 102 -4.41 10.58 -5.63
CA TYR A 102 -5.84 10.39 -5.50
C TYR A 102 -6.18 9.60 -4.24
N VAL A 103 -7.32 9.94 -3.63
CA VAL A 103 -7.87 9.20 -2.50
C VAL A 103 -8.24 7.79 -2.95
N ARG A 104 -7.91 6.79 -2.14
CA ARG A 104 -8.35 5.41 -2.30
C ARG A 104 -9.50 5.13 -1.37
N VAL A 105 -10.49 4.40 -1.88
CA VAL A 105 -11.66 3.98 -1.13
C VAL A 105 -11.83 2.48 -1.28
N LYS A 106 -12.27 1.82 -0.22
CA LYS A 106 -12.71 0.43 -0.31
C LYS A 106 -13.97 0.41 -1.15
N ALA A 107 -13.97 -0.33 -2.23
CA ALA A 107 -15.10 -0.43 -3.13
C ALA A 107 -15.08 -1.78 -3.84
N ASN A 108 -16.17 -2.52 -3.67
CA ASN A 108 -16.43 -3.76 -4.40
C ASN A 108 -17.20 -3.40 -5.67
N VAL A 109 -16.46 -3.13 -6.72
CA VAL A 109 -17.00 -2.77 -8.03
C VAL A 109 -16.83 -3.95 -8.97
N ASP A 110 -17.89 -4.34 -9.65
CA ASP A 110 -17.82 -5.38 -10.67
C ASP A 110 -16.88 -4.95 -11.79
N ALA A 111 -16.00 -5.87 -12.17
CA ALA A 111 -14.97 -5.63 -13.16
C ALA A 111 -14.84 -6.81 -14.13
N ALA A 112 -14.58 -6.50 -15.40
CA ALA A 112 -14.08 -7.48 -16.36
C ALA A 112 -12.67 -7.07 -16.79
N VAL A 113 -11.80 -8.07 -16.90
CA VAL A 113 -10.39 -7.90 -17.29
C VAL A 113 -10.18 -8.58 -18.63
N HIS A 114 -9.71 -7.83 -19.60
CA HIS A 114 -9.45 -8.29 -20.96
C HIS A 114 -7.95 -8.15 -21.25
N PRO A 115 -7.31 -9.16 -21.88
CA PRO A 115 -5.95 -8.99 -22.38
C PRO A 115 -5.95 -8.06 -23.60
N LEU A 116 -4.90 -7.25 -23.74
CA LEU A 116 -4.70 -6.46 -24.97
C LEU A 116 -3.95 -7.24 -26.05
N ASP A 117 -3.22 -8.27 -25.67
CA ASP A 117 -2.37 -9.09 -26.53
C ASP A 117 -2.87 -10.53 -26.75
N GLY A 118 -4.03 -10.89 -26.19
CA GLY A 118 -4.59 -12.23 -26.28
C GLY A 118 -3.94 -13.27 -25.38
N GLY A 119 -3.11 -12.87 -24.41
CA GLY A 119 -2.36 -13.77 -23.55
C GLY A 119 -3.18 -14.62 -22.57
N PHE A 120 -4.47 -14.28 -22.36
CA PHE A 120 -5.41 -15.05 -21.53
C PHE A 120 -6.87 -14.81 -21.97
N ALA A 121 -7.78 -15.67 -21.54
CA ALA A 121 -9.22 -15.45 -21.77
C ALA A 121 -9.74 -14.33 -20.84
N PRO A 122 -10.62 -13.44 -21.29
CA PRO A 122 -11.26 -12.45 -20.43
C PRO A 122 -11.92 -13.09 -19.21
N PHE A 123 -11.87 -12.42 -18.07
CA PHE A 123 -12.51 -12.89 -16.85
C PHE A 123 -13.21 -11.76 -16.09
N VAL A 124 -14.22 -12.15 -15.30
CA VAL A 124 -14.93 -11.24 -14.41
C VAL A 124 -14.38 -11.36 -12.99
N THR A 125 -14.36 -10.24 -12.29
CA THR A 125 -13.88 -10.12 -10.91
C THR A 125 -14.51 -8.89 -10.25
N MET A 126 -13.98 -8.52 -9.08
CA MET A 126 -14.35 -7.29 -8.38
C MET A 126 -13.13 -6.55 -7.87
N THR A 127 -13.29 -5.26 -7.68
CA THR A 127 -12.27 -4.44 -7.02
C THR A 127 -12.31 -4.65 -5.51
N VAL A 128 -11.17 -4.44 -4.86
CA VAL A 128 -11.00 -4.40 -3.38
C VAL A 128 -10.94 -2.95 -2.91
N ASP A 129 -10.19 -2.15 -3.64
CA ASP A 129 -10.11 -0.71 -3.50
C ASP A 129 -9.91 -0.05 -4.87
N MET A 130 -10.24 1.23 -4.94
CA MET A 130 -10.02 2.01 -6.14
C MET A 130 -9.81 3.49 -5.85
N SER A 131 -9.29 4.19 -6.86
CA SER A 131 -9.08 5.64 -6.88
C SER A 131 -9.18 6.16 -8.31
N ALA A 132 -9.07 7.46 -8.52
CA ALA A 132 -8.98 8.02 -9.87
C ALA A 132 -7.65 7.75 -10.62
N GLY A 133 -6.73 7.01 -10.02
CA GLY A 133 -5.47 6.62 -10.65
C GLY A 133 -5.33 5.11 -10.90
N GLY A 134 -6.20 4.28 -10.33
CA GLY A 134 -6.10 2.83 -10.46
C GLY A 134 -6.99 2.08 -9.48
N ALA A 135 -6.91 0.77 -9.51
CA ALA A 135 -7.68 -0.13 -8.65
C ALA A 135 -6.85 -1.33 -8.19
N ALA A 136 -7.27 -1.94 -7.09
CA ALA A 136 -6.84 -3.28 -6.72
C ALA A 136 -8.00 -4.25 -7.00
N LEU A 137 -7.73 -5.36 -7.71
CA LEU A 137 -8.71 -6.36 -8.10
C LEU A 137 -8.34 -7.73 -7.54
N LEU A 138 -9.34 -8.55 -7.28
CA LEU A 138 -9.13 -9.95 -6.97
C LEU A 138 -8.68 -10.69 -8.24
N ILE A 139 -7.85 -11.71 -8.08
CA ILE A 139 -7.44 -12.58 -9.18
C ILE A 139 -8.05 -13.95 -8.95
N PRO A 140 -8.90 -14.46 -9.88
CA PRO A 140 -9.35 -15.84 -9.80
C PRO A 140 -8.15 -16.80 -9.89
N PRO A 141 -8.12 -17.91 -9.13
CA PRO A 141 -6.95 -18.79 -9.05
C PRO A 141 -6.43 -19.28 -10.40
N ALA A 142 -7.33 -19.53 -11.36
CA ALA A 142 -6.96 -19.98 -12.71
C ALA A 142 -6.12 -18.97 -13.51
N TYR A 143 -6.11 -17.70 -13.11
CA TYR A 143 -5.40 -16.61 -13.82
C TYR A 143 -4.13 -16.16 -13.10
N ALA A 144 -3.88 -16.62 -11.88
CA ALA A 144 -2.78 -16.12 -11.06
C ALA A 144 -1.39 -16.33 -11.69
N SER A 145 -1.20 -17.44 -12.44
CA SER A 145 0.05 -17.75 -13.14
C SER A 145 0.19 -17.09 -14.52
N LEU A 146 -0.91 -16.55 -15.06
CA LEU A 146 -0.93 -15.93 -16.40
C LEU A 146 -0.68 -14.42 -16.34
N LEU A 147 -0.85 -13.81 -15.19
CA LEU A 147 -0.72 -12.37 -14.97
C LEU A 147 0.65 -12.04 -14.36
N HIS A 148 1.22 -10.91 -14.75
CA HIS A 148 2.48 -10.40 -14.18
C HIS A 148 2.54 -8.88 -14.18
N PRO A 149 3.34 -8.25 -13.31
CA PRO A 149 3.59 -6.82 -13.35
C PRO A 149 4.15 -6.38 -14.72
N GLY A 150 3.74 -5.20 -15.18
CA GLY A 150 4.06 -4.66 -16.50
C GLY A 150 3.08 -5.04 -17.61
N MET A 151 2.21 -6.04 -17.40
CA MET A 151 1.22 -6.44 -18.38
C MET A 151 0.15 -5.36 -18.55
N ALA A 152 -0.16 -5.03 -19.83
CA ALA A 152 -1.24 -4.13 -20.17
C ALA A 152 -2.55 -4.88 -20.33
N VAL A 153 -3.62 -4.35 -19.74
CA VAL A 153 -4.96 -4.93 -19.76
C VAL A 153 -6.00 -3.86 -20.08
N GLU A 154 -7.16 -4.26 -20.54
CA GLU A 154 -8.34 -3.41 -20.63
C GLU A 154 -9.30 -3.79 -19.51
N LEU A 155 -9.78 -2.80 -18.79
CA LEU A 155 -10.72 -2.97 -17.70
C LEU A 155 -12.08 -2.38 -18.06
N TRP A 156 -13.10 -3.13 -17.73
CA TRP A 156 -14.49 -2.68 -17.77
C TRP A 156 -15.00 -2.68 -16.33
N LEU A 157 -15.48 -1.53 -15.87
CA LEU A 157 -15.92 -1.32 -14.49
C LEU A 157 -17.37 -0.84 -14.46
N VAL A 158 -18.16 -1.30 -13.50
CA VAL A 158 -19.55 -0.89 -13.32
C VAL A 158 -19.67 -0.11 -12.02
N LEU A 159 -19.61 1.23 -12.11
CA LEU A 159 -19.71 2.11 -10.96
C LEU A 159 -21.18 2.37 -10.62
N THR A 160 -21.59 2.06 -9.41
CA THR A 160 -22.90 2.46 -8.89
C THR A 160 -22.75 3.78 -8.13
N MET A 161 -23.25 4.86 -8.71
CA MET A 161 -23.21 6.19 -8.09
C MET A 161 -24.22 6.28 -6.94
N ARG A 162 -24.03 7.24 -6.04
CA ARG A 162 -24.95 7.46 -4.92
C ARG A 162 -26.38 7.82 -5.37
N SER A 163 -26.53 8.37 -6.57
CA SER A 163 -27.84 8.62 -7.20
C SER A 163 -28.60 7.34 -7.57
N GLY A 164 -27.97 6.17 -7.53
CA GLY A 164 -28.47 4.91 -8.04
C GLY A 164 -28.16 4.67 -9.52
N GLU A 165 -27.55 5.64 -10.20
CA GLU A 165 -27.15 5.49 -11.59
C GLU A 165 -25.97 4.54 -11.73
N TYR A 166 -26.00 3.69 -12.77
CA TYR A 166 -24.87 2.86 -13.18
C TYR A 166 -24.03 3.59 -14.22
N TYR A 167 -22.73 3.64 -13.98
CA TYR A 167 -21.80 4.18 -14.95
C TYR A 167 -20.83 3.07 -15.39
N TYR A 168 -20.86 2.76 -16.68
CA TYR A 168 -19.98 1.78 -17.31
C TYR A 168 -18.72 2.48 -17.81
N MET A 169 -17.58 2.09 -17.29
CA MET A 169 -16.29 2.64 -17.66
C MET A 169 -15.43 1.59 -18.32
N LYS A 170 -14.81 1.95 -19.43
CA LYS A 170 -13.82 1.16 -20.14
C LYS A 170 -12.50 1.91 -20.17
N THR A 171 -11.41 1.32 -19.70
CA THR A 171 -10.10 1.96 -19.68
C THR A 171 -8.96 0.96 -19.82
N LYS A 172 -7.84 1.41 -20.39
CA LYS A 172 -6.61 0.65 -20.37
C LYS A 172 -5.89 0.85 -19.03
N ALA A 173 -5.20 -0.20 -18.59
CA ALA A 173 -4.45 -0.17 -17.35
C ALA A 173 -3.21 -1.05 -17.45
N THR A 174 -2.21 -0.76 -16.63
CA THR A 174 -1.02 -1.61 -16.46
C THR A 174 -1.04 -2.26 -15.09
N ILE A 175 -0.78 -3.57 -15.02
CA ILE A 175 -0.57 -4.27 -13.76
C ILE A 175 0.74 -3.80 -13.15
N VAL A 176 0.67 -3.10 -12.00
CA VAL A 176 1.86 -2.56 -11.34
C VAL A 176 2.38 -3.46 -10.22
N ARG A 177 1.49 -4.28 -9.65
CA ARG A 177 1.85 -5.16 -8.54
C ARG A 177 0.89 -6.33 -8.45
N MET A 178 1.43 -7.48 -8.05
CA MET A 178 0.66 -8.64 -7.60
C MET A 178 1.02 -8.97 -6.15
N ALA A 179 0.05 -9.44 -5.38
CA ALA A 179 0.25 -9.84 -4.00
C ALA A 179 -0.73 -10.96 -3.63
N ILE A 180 -0.31 -11.82 -2.71
CA ILE A 180 -1.17 -12.82 -2.09
C ILE A 180 -1.32 -12.40 -0.62
N ASP A 181 -2.54 -12.32 -0.13
CA ASP A 181 -2.79 -11.98 1.27
C ASP A 181 -2.59 -13.20 2.20
N GLU A 182 -2.66 -12.97 3.51
CA GLU A 182 -2.47 -14.01 4.53
C GLU A 182 -3.48 -15.18 4.43
N ARG A 183 -4.60 -14.96 3.74
CA ARG A 183 -5.64 -15.96 3.47
C ARG A 183 -5.45 -16.68 2.13
N GLY A 184 -4.36 -16.41 1.42
CA GLY A 184 -4.08 -16.99 0.12
C GLY A 184 -4.83 -16.36 -1.05
N ILE A 185 -5.50 -15.22 -0.84
CA ILE A 185 -6.25 -14.52 -1.89
C ILE A 185 -5.29 -13.69 -2.73
N ALA A 186 -5.20 -14.00 -4.02
CA ALA A 186 -4.39 -13.26 -4.96
C ALA A 186 -5.08 -11.95 -5.38
N LYS A 187 -4.31 -10.86 -5.44
CA LYS A 187 -4.75 -9.53 -5.83
C LYS A 187 -3.76 -8.92 -6.80
N MET A 188 -4.26 -8.14 -7.76
CA MET A 188 -3.45 -7.28 -8.61
C MET A 188 -3.80 -5.82 -8.38
N SER A 189 -2.79 -4.96 -8.35
CA SER A 189 -2.98 -3.51 -8.40
C SER A 189 -2.68 -3.05 -9.82
N VAL A 190 -3.54 -2.22 -10.36
CA VAL A 190 -3.43 -1.66 -11.71
C VAL A 190 -3.41 -0.15 -11.67
N GLU A 191 -2.68 0.45 -12.58
CA GLU A 191 -2.68 1.89 -12.85
C GLU A 191 -3.43 2.15 -14.16
N PHE A 192 -4.39 3.07 -14.14
CA PHE A 192 -5.11 3.49 -15.34
C PHE A 192 -4.20 4.34 -16.23
N THR A 193 -4.01 3.92 -17.47
CA THR A 193 -3.06 4.56 -18.40
C THR A 193 -3.73 5.45 -19.45
N ASP A 194 -5.03 5.21 -19.74
CA ASP A 194 -5.77 5.89 -20.79
C ASP A 194 -7.14 6.36 -20.27
N LEU A 195 -7.13 7.30 -19.33
CA LEU A 195 -8.33 7.89 -18.74
C LEU A 195 -8.58 9.29 -19.30
N HIS A 196 -9.72 9.44 -19.99
CA HIS A 196 -10.18 10.75 -20.39
C HIS A 196 -10.46 11.64 -19.15
N PRO A 197 -10.21 12.97 -19.20
CA PRO A 197 -10.41 13.88 -18.05
C PRO A 197 -11.80 13.78 -17.42
N GLN A 198 -12.85 13.59 -18.21
CA GLN A 198 -14.23 13.44 -17.72
C GLN A 198 -14.42 12.14 -16.91
N GLU A 199 -13.83 11.03 -17.35
CA GLU A 199 -13.87 9.76 -16.60
C GLU A 199 -13.10 9.86 -15.30
N ARG A 200 -11.95 10.52 -15.33
CA ARG A 200 -11.16 10.80 -14.12
C ARG A 200 -11.95 11.64 -13.12
N ALA A 201 -12.65 12.68 -13.58
CA ALA A 201 -13.52 13.50 -12.72
C ALA A 201 -14.65 12.67 -12.09
N ARG A 202 -15.25 11.74 -12.83
CA ARG A 202 -16.26 10.80 -12.32
C ARG A 202 -15.71 9.87 -11.26
N LEU A 203 -14.50 9.32 -11.46
CA LEU A 203 -13.83 8.47 -10.46
C LEU A 203 -13.48 9.24 -9.19
N ILE A 204 -13.06 10.51 -9.31
CA ILE A 204 -12.82 11.38 -8.15
C ILE A 204 -14.14 11.59 -7.37
N ARG A 205 -15.23 11.90 -8.08
CA ARG A 205 -16.56 12.04 -7.48
C ARG A 205 -17.00 10.74 -6.81
N TYR A 206 -16.89 9.60 -7.49
CA TYR A 206 -17.22 8.29 -6.94
C TYR A 206 -16.43 8.00 -5.66
N SER A 207 -15.11 8.22 -5.67
CA SER A 207 -14.26 8.01 -4.48
C SER A 207 -14.69 8.90 -3.32
N PHE A 208 -15.05 10.15 -3.59
CA PHE A 208 -15.53 11.07 -2.57
C PHE A 208 -16.88 10.64 -1.99
N GLU A 209 -17.84 10.21 -2.82
CA GLU A 209 -19.13 9.69 -2.39
C GLU A 209 -18.96 8.46 -1.47
N ARG A 210 -18.06 7.51 -1.82
CA ARG A 210 -17.74 6.33 -1.00
C ARG A 210 -17.10 6.70 0.33
N GLN A 211 -16.19 7.67 0.33
CA GLN A 211 -15.56 8.15 1.56
C GLN A 211 -16.57 8.78 2.53
N LEU A 212 -17.56 9.51 2.01
CA LEU A 212 -18.64 10.06 2.83
C LEU A 212 -19.52 8.97 3.42
N ASP A 213 -19.83 7.92 2.65
CA ASP A 213 -20.63 6.79 3.11
C ASP A 213 -19.89 5.98 4.20
N GLU A 214 -18.57 5.76 4.03
CA GLU A 214 -17.73 5.08 5.03
C GLU A 214 -17.70 5.87 6.35
N LYS A 215 -17.45 7.17 6.31
CA LYS A 215 -17.47 8.03 7.50
C LYS A 215 -18.81 8.05 8.23
N LYS A 216 -19.93 7.99 7.49
CA LYS A 216 -21.25 7.92 8.11
C LYS A 216 -21.44 6.61 8.87
N ARG A 217 -21.06 5.48 8.29
CA ARG A 217 -21.13 4.16 8.93
C ARG A 217 -20.29 4.10 10.21
N GLU A 218 -19.04 4.58 10.15
CA GLU A 218 -18.15 4.64 11.32
C GLU A 218 -18.75 5.48 12.46
N ASN A 219 -19.41 6.60 12.13
CA ASN A 219 -20.06 7.44 13.12
C ASN A 219 -21.35 6.83 13.70
N GLU A 220 -22.04 5.96 12.97
CA GLU A 220 -23.22 5.23 13.42
C GLU A 220 -22.86 4.02 14.30
N GLU A 221 -21.74 3.34 14.02
CA GLU A 221 -21.22 2.22 14.79
C GLU A 221 -20.58 2.64 16.14
N ASN A 222 -20.17 3.90 16.27
CA ASN A 222 -19.56 4.47 17.47
C ASN A 222 -20.59 5.18 18.40
N LYS A 223 -21.89 5.07 18.11
CA LYS A 223 -22.99 5.58 18.96
C LYS A 223 -23.71 4.46 19.67
#